data_d1fefae3ca67a5d766993a1925cdf6af
#
_entry.id   d1fefae3ca67a5d766993a1925cdf6af
#
_cell.length_a   1.000
_cell.length_b   1.000
_cell.length_c   1.000
_cell.angle_alpha   90.00
_cell.angle_beta   90.00
_cell.angle_gamma   90.00
#
_symmetry.space_group_name_H-M   'P 1'
#
loop_
_entity.id
_entity.type
_entity.pdbx_description
1 polymer ?
#
loop_
_entity_poly.entity_id
_entity_poly.type
_entity_poly.pdbx_seq_one_letter_code
_entity_poly.pdbx_strand_id
1 'polypeptide(L)'
;MVGGSFMFLGVLFGAFGAHALKAMVEPKLLETWETGVKYLLLHGLSLLAMGIIVQITELQLVWSRRLITVGVNLFSFNCILYVLSGVKTFAMIVPVGGVLMLVGWILFAVEVFRAPKHS
;
A
#
# COMPACT_ATOMS: atom_id res chain seq x y z
N MET A 1 -12.93 -4.58 -2.33
CA MET A 1 -13.33 -3.51 -1.41
C MET A 1 -12.13 -2.87 -0.70
N VAL A 2 -11.14 -3.66 -0.26
CA VAL A 2 -9.93 -3.12 0.39
C VAL A 2 -9.21 -2.12 -0.51
N GLY A 3 -9.05 -2.44 -1.82
CA GLY A 3 -8.39 -1.54 -2.75
C GLY A 3 -9.07 -0.19 -2.88
N GLY A 4 -10.41 -0.19 -2.94
CA GLY A 4 -11.19 1.04 -2.99
C GLY A 4 -11.05 1.87 -1.73
N SER A 5 -11.03 1.21 -0.56
CA SER A 5 -10.81 1.89 0.71
C SER A 5 -9.43 2.54 0.77
N PHE A 6 -8.39 1.86 0.29
CA PHE A 6 -7.05 2.43 0.22
C PHE A 6 -6.98 3.61 -0.74
N MET A 7 -7.69 3.54 -1.86
CA MET A 7 -7.77 4.66 -2.79
C MET A 7 -8.43 5.88 -2.15
N PHE A 8 -9.55 5.66 -1.46
CA PHE A 8 -10.24 6.74 -0.76
C PHE A 8 -9.33 7.40 0.28
N LEU A 9 -8.70 6.59 1.13
CA LEU A 9 -7.80 7.10 2.17
C LEU A 9 -6.57 7.78 1.56
N GLY A 10 -6.04 7.22 0.48
CA GLY A 10 -4.89 7.82 -0.19
C GLY A 10 -5.20 9.18 -0.77
N VAL A 11 -6.35 9.35 -1.39
CA VAL A 11 -6.78 10.66 -1.92
C VAL A 11 -7.00 11.63 -0.76
N LEU A 12 -7.67 11.19 0.29
CA LEU A 12 -7.95 12.02 1.46
C LEU A 12 -6.66 12.51 2.12
N PHE A 13 -5.74 11.59 2.41
CA PHE A 13 -4.46 11.95 3.03
C PHE A 13 -3.56 12.74 2.09
N GLY A 14 -3.62 12.48 0.80
CA GLY A 14 -2.87 13.24 -0.19
C GLY A 14 -3.33 14.70 -0.24
N ALA A 15 -4.64 14.91 -0.25
CA ALA A 15 -5.21 16.26 -0.23
C ALA A 15 -4.87 16.99 1.07
N PHE A 16 -4.98 16.30 2.21
CA PHE A 16 -4.63 16.88 3.51
C PHE A 16 -3.15 17.30 3.53
N GLY A 17 -2.25 16.44 3.05
CA GLY A 17 -0.83 16.74 3.00
C GLY A 17 -0.52 17.95 2.13
N ALA A 18 -1.16 18.04 0.97
CA ALA A 18 -0.91 19.14 0.02
C ALA A 18 -1.42 20.48 0.54
N HIS A 19 -2.54 20.50 1.27
CA HIS A 19 -3.21 21.75 1.63
C HIS A 19 -2.99 22.17 3.07
N ALA A 20 -3.00 21.25 4.03
CA ALA A 20 -2.92 21.60 5.44
C ALA A 20 -1.56 21.24 6.06
N LEU A 21 -1.11 20.01 5.85
CA LEU A 21 0.07 19.48 6.51
C LEU A 21 1.35 20.20 6.06
N LYS A 22 1.40 20.64 4.82
CA LYS A 22 2.55 21.31 4.24
C LYS A 22 3.02 22.49 5.07
N ALA A 23 2.08 23.21 5.69
CA ALA A 23 2.38 24.37 6.52
C ALA A 23 2.69 23.99 7.97
N MET A 24 2.43 22.74 8.38
CA MET A 24 2.50 22.31 9.78
C MET A 24 3.74 21.49 10.13
N VAL A 25 4.38 20.86 9.15
CA VAL A 25 5.50 19.96 9.38
C VAL A 25 6.71 20.35 8.54
N GLU A 26 7.88 19.85 8.96
CA GLU A 26 9.12 20.05 8.20
C GLU A 26 9.04 19.35 6.84
N PRO A 27 9.76 19.86 5.81
CA PRO A 27 9.75 19.26 4.49
C PRO A 27 10.09 17.77 4.48
N LYS A 28 10.99 17.33 5.35
CA LYS A 28 11.38 15.91 5.43
C LYS A 28 10.23 15.03 5.92
N LEU A 29 9.44 15.52 6.87
CA LEU A 29 8.26 14.80 7.35
C LEU A 29 7.16 14.80 6.31
N LEU A 30 7.00 15.88 5.57
CA LEU A 30 6.05 15.94 4.46
C LEU A 30 6.41 14.90 3.40
N GLU A 31 7.69 14.73 3.11
CA GLU A 31 8.19 13.72 2.18
C GLU A 31 7.80 12.32 2.62
N THR A 32 7.95 12.02 3.92
CA THR A 32 7.55 10.74 4.48
C THR A 32 6.04 10.51 4.34
N TRP A 33 5.24 11.53 4.61
CA TRP A 33 3.79 11.50 4.43
C TRP A 33 3.44 11.17 2.97
N GLU A 34 4.03 11.90 2.03
CA GLU A 34 3.79 11.72 0.60
C GLU A 34 4.19 10.33 0.13
N THR A 35 5.29 9.78 0.66
CA THR A 35 5.71 8.41 0.35
C THR A 35 4.66 7.40 0.82
N GLY A 36 4.16 7.56 2.04
CA GLY A 36 3.10 6.70 2.56
C GLY A 36 1.84 6.75 1.70
N VAL A 37 1.43 7.96 1.32
CA VAL A 37 0.25 8.18 0.46
C VAL A 37 0.46 7.56 -0.91
N LYS A 38 1.64 7.75 -1.49
CA LYS A 38 1.97 7.20 -2.82
C LYS A 38 1.83 5.67 -2.84
N TYR A 39 2.41 5.00 -1.86
CA TYR A 39 2.33 3.53 -1.80
C TYR A 39 0.91 3.06 -1.48
N LEU A 40 0.18 3.81 -0.67
CA LEU A 40 -1.23 3.50 -0.38
C LEU A 40 -2.06 3.54 -1.68
N LEU A 41 -1.88 4.58 -2.48
CA LEU A 41 -2.60 4.72 -3.76
C LEU A 41 -2.19 3.64 -4.76
N LEU A 42 -0.88 3.42 -4.93
CA LEU A 42 -0.37 2.44 -5.89
C LEU A 42 -0.84 1.03 -5.53
N HIS A 43 -0.77 0.66 -4.26
CA HIS A 43 -1.15 -0.69 -3.85
C HIS A 43 -2.66 -0.84 -3.72
N GLY A 44 -3.38 0.24 -3.40
CA GLY A 44 -4.84 0.23 -3.45
C GLY A 44 -5.34 -0.03 -4.86
N LEU A 45 -4.77 0.65 -5.86
CA LEU A 45 -5.10 0.43 -7.26
C LEU A 45 -4.72 -1.00 -7.69
N SER A 46 -3.55 -1.47 -7.26
CA SER A 46 -3.09 -2.82 -7.56
C SER A 46 -4.01 -3.89 -7.00
N LEU A 47 -4.47 -3.72 -5.76
CA LEU A 47 -5.39 -4.66 -5.13
C LEU A 47 -6.75 -4.65 -5.81
N LEU A 48 -7.19 -3.48 -6.28
CA LEU A 48 -8.42 -3.38 -7.07
C LEU A 48 -8.30 -4.17 -8.37
N ALA A 49 -7.17 -4.01 -9.08
CA ALA A 49 -6.90 -4.74 -10.31
C ALA A 49 -6.82 -6.24 -10.08
N MET A 50 -6.15 -6.66 -9.00
CA MET A 50 -6.06 -8.08 -8.63
C MET A 50 -7.44 -8.66 -8.30
N GLY A 51 -8.29 -7.87 -7.64
CA GLY A 51 -9.66 -8.27 -7.36
C GLY A 51 -10.47 -8.53 -8.63
N ILE A 52 -10.30 -7.67 -9.64
CA ILE A 52 -10.94 -7.85 -10.94
C ILE A 52 -10.40 -9.12 -11.63
N ILE A 53 -9.08 -9.31 -11.62
CA ILE A 53 -8.46 -10.49 -12.21
C ILE A 53 -9.02 -11.78 -11.60
N VAL A 54 -9.16 -11.80 -10.27
CA VAL A 54 -9.72 -12.96 -9.57
C VAL A 54 -11.16 -13.24 -9.99
N GLN A 55 -11.95 -12.20 -10.26
CA GLN A 55 -13.35 -12.35 -10.67
C GLN A 55 -13.52 -12.87 -12.10
N ILE A 56 -12.61 -12.49 -13.00
CA ILE A 56 -12.76 -12.81 -14.42
C ILE A 56 -11.86 -13.98 -14.88
N THR A 57 -11.02 -14.50 -14.01
CA THR A 57 -10.13 -15.63 -14.29
C THR A 57 -10.23 -16.66 -13.17
N GLU A 58 -9.52 -17.79 -13.34
CA GLU A 58 -9.43 -18.80 -12.31
C GLU A 58 -8.32 -18.54 -11.29
N LEU A 59 -7.57 -17.45 -11.49
CA LEU A 59 -6.51 -17.07 -10.56
C LEU A 59 -7.11 -16.62 -9.22
N GLN A 60 -6.52 -17.07 -8.12
CA GLN A 60 -6.98 -16.67 -6.78
C GLN A 60 -6.12 -15.58 -6.16
N LEU A 61 -4.82 -15.60 -6.41
CA LEU A 61 -3.87 -14.61 -5.92
C LEU A 61 -3.98 -14.38 -4.40
N VAL A 62 -4.24 -15.46 -3.63
CA VAL A 62 -4.57 -15.36 -2.21
C VAL A 62 -3.41 -14.79 -1.42
N TRP A 63 -2.23 -15.35 -1.57
CA TRP A 63 -1.07 -14.96 -0.76
C TRP A 63 -0.50 -13.62 -1.18
N SER A 64 -0.44 -13.34 -2.49
CA SER A 64 0.01 -12.03 -2.97
C SER A 64 -0.89 -10.92 -2.46
N ARG A 65 -2.21 -11.10 -2.56
CA ARG A 65 -3.15 -10.09 -2.05
C ARG A 65 -3.04 -9.89 -0.55
N ARG A 66 -2.90 -10.96 0.23
CA ARG A 66 -2.77 -10.88 1.68
C ARG A 66 -1.49 -10.15 2.09
N LEU A 67 -0.36 -10.54 1.49
CA LEU A 67 0.92 -9.94 1.85
C LEU A 67 0.99 -8.47 1.44
N ILE A 68 0.45 -8.11 0.27
CA ILE A 68 0.41 -6.72 -0.17
C ILE A 68 -0.50 -5.90 0.75
N THR A 69 -1.67 -6.44 1.11
CA THR A 69 -2.60 -5.75 2.02
C THR A 69 -1.96 -5.47 3.37
N VAL A 70 -1.37 -6.49 4.00
CA VAL A 70 -0.70 -6.33 5.28
C VAL A 70 0.51 -5.41 5.15
N GLY A 71 1.29 -5.59 4.09
CA GLY A 71 2.48 -4.78 3.84
C GLY A 71 2.16 -3.30 3.68
N VAL A 72 1.14 -2.97 2.90
CA VAL A 72 0.73 -1.58 2.69
C VAL A 72 0.19 -0.97 3.98
N ASN A 73 -0.56 -1.74 4.78
CA ASN A 73 -1.02 -1.26 6.08
C ASN A 73 0.16 -0.91 6.98
N LEU A 74 1.14 -1.81 7.09
CA LEU A 74 2.30 -1.58 7.94
C LEU A 74 3.21 -0.48 7.40
N PHE A 75 3.27 -0.30 6.08
CA PHE A 75 4.11 0.73 5.48
C PHE A 75 3.44 2.10 5.54
N SER A 76 2.30 2.26 4.88
CA SER A 76 1.69 3.58 4.66
C SER A 76 1.09 4.16 5.93
N PHE A 77 0.35 3.38 6.69
CA PHE A 77 -0.27 3.91 7.91
C PHE A 77 0.77 4.21 8.98
N ASN A 78 1.88 3.48 9.04
CA ASN A 78 2.96 3.82 9.96
C ASN A 78 3.73 5.06 9.53
N CYS A 79 3.88 5.31 8.21
CA CYS A 79 4.41 6.58 7.73
C CYS A 79 3.55 7.75 8.23
N ILE A 80 2.23 7.61 8.09
CA ILE A 80 1.27 8.64 8.50
C ILE A 80 1.32 8.84 10.01
N LEU A 81 1.29 7.75 10.78
CA LEU A 81 1.33 7.81 12.25
C LEU A 81 2.64 8.41 12.74
N TYR A 82 3.75 8.10 12.09
CA TYR A 82 5.04 8.69 12.43
C TYR A 82 5.03 10.21 12.24
N VAL A 83 4.52 10.68 11.12
CA VAL A 83 4.47 12.12 10.83
C VAL A 83 3.58 12.84 11.84
N LEU A 84 2.45 12.26 12.20
CA LEU A 84 1.50 12.89 13.12
C LEU A 84 1.96 12.84 14.57
N SER A 85 2.65 11.79 14.99
CA SER A 85 3.00 11.57 16.39
C SER A 85 4.46 11.84 16.73
N GLY A 86 5.36 11.71 15.75
CA GLY A 86 6.80 11.80 15.97
C GLY A 86 7.38 10.58 16.70
N VAL A 87 6.59 9.54 16.93
CA VAL A 87 7.05 8.34 17.65
C VAL A 87 7.86 7.46 16.68
N LYS A 88 9.13 7.26 16.99
CA LYS A 88 10.06 6.52 16.14
C LYS A 88 9.68 5.05 15.93
N THR A 89 8.91 4.48 16.84
CA THR A 89 8.45 3.09 16.71
C THR A 89 7.68 2.90 15.41
N PHE A 90 6.85 3.84 15.02
CA PHE A 90 6.10 3.75 13.76
C PHE A 90 7.05 3.74 12.56
N ALA A 91 8.09 4.59 12.59
CA ALA A 91 9.08 4.60 11.51
C ALA A 91 9.85 3.28 11.41
N MET A 92 10.06 2.60 12.54
CA MET A 92 10.78 1.33 12.56
C MET A 92 9.96 0.18 11.97
N ILE A 93 8.63 0.28 11.98
CA ILE A 93 7.74 -0.74 11.40
C ILE A 93 7.64 -0.59 9.88
N VAL A 94 7.85 0.62 9.35
CA VAL A 94 7.71 0.89 7.92
C VAL A 94 8.51 -0.08 7.04
N PRO A 95 9.82 -0.37 7.32
CA PRO A 95 10.57 -1.33 6.49
C PRO A 95 9.97 -2.73 6.48
N VAL A 96 9.35 -3.16 7.58
CA VAL A 96 8.69 -4.47 7.64
C VAL A 96 7.56 -4.52 6.62
N GLY A 97 6.76 -3.47 6.56
CA GLY A 97 5.70 -3.34 5.55
C GLY A 97 6.26 -3.37 4.13
N GLY A 98 7.38 -2.67 3.90
CA GLY A 98 8.05 -2.65 2.61
C GLY A 98 8.50 -4.04 2.17
N VAL A 99 9.10 -4.82 3.07
CA VAL A 99 9.52 -6.19 2.78
C VAL A 99 8.32 -7.07 2.44
N LEU A 100 7.23 -6.94 3.19
CA LEU A 100 6.01 -7.70 2.91
C LEU A 100 5.43 -7.37 1.54
N MET A 101 5.45 -6.11 1.15
CA MET A 101 5.02 -5.71 -0.20
C MET A 101 5.91 -6.34 -1.27
N LEU A 102 7.23 -6.33 -1.08
CA LEU A 102 8.16 -6.94 -2.03
C LEU A 102 7.90 -8.44 -2.18
N VAL A 103 7.76 -9.15 -1.07
CA VAL A 103 7.45 -10.58 -1.10
C VAL A 103 6.09 -10.81 -1.77
N GLY A 104 5.12 -9.95 -1.49
CA GLY A 104 3.80 -10.03 -2.12
C GLY A 104 3.86 -9.92 -3.63
N TRP A 105 4.67 -9.00 -4.16
CA TRP A 105 4.85 -8.85 -5.60
C TRP A 105 5.58 -10.03 -6.22
N ILE A 106 6.56 -10.59 -5.53
CA ILE A 106 7.24 -11.83 -5.99
C ILE A 106 6.22 -12.96 -6.07
N LEU A 107 5.40 -13.12 -5.05
CA LEU A 107 4.35 -14.15 -5.05
C LEU A 107 3.32 -13.92 -6.14
N PHE A 108 2.96 -12.66 -6.40
CA PHE A 108 2.07 -12.35 -7.51
C PHE A 108 2.63 -12.87 -8.83
N ALA A 109 3.90 -12.60 -9.10
CA ALA A 109 4.55 -13.07 -10.32
C ALA A 109 4.58 -14.60 -10.39
N VAL A 110 4.89 -15.25 -9.27
CA VAL A 110 4.93 -16.73 -9.20
C VAL A 110 3.53 -17.31 -9.40
N GLU A 111 2.52 -16.75 -8.74
CA GLU A 111 1.15 -17.26 -8.85
C GLU A 111 0.61 -17.11 -10.27
N VAL A 112 0.92 -15.99 -10.94
CA VAL A 112 0.52 -15.78 -12.33
C VAL A 112 1.27 -16.73 -13.26
N PHE A 113 2.59 -16.89 -13.05
CA PHE A 113 3.42 -17.75 -13.89
C PHE A 113 3.01 -19.21 -13.80
N ARG A 114 2.61 -19.68 -12.60
CA ARG A 114 2.21 -21.06 -12.36
C ARG A 114 0.77 -21.35 -12.71
N ALA A 115 -0.01 -20.32 -13.06
CA ALA A 115 -1.41 -20.51 -13.38
C ALA A 115 -1.57 -21.40 -14.63
N PRO A 116 -2.64 -22.24 -14.68
CA PRO A 116 -2.92 -23.00 -15.89
C PRO A 116 -3.17 -22.06 -17.05
N LYS A 117 -2.48 -22.30 -18.16
CA LYS A 117 -2.70 -21.51 -19.37
C LYS A 117 -3.97 -22.01 -20.05
N HIS A 118 -4.90 -21.11 -20.29
CA HIS A 118 -6.05 -21.43 -21.12
C HIS A 118 -5.60 -21.44 -22.57
N SER A 119 -5.78 -22.57 -23.21
CA SER A 119 -5.50 -22.72 -24.63
C SER A 119 -6.69 -22.21 -25.44
#